data_53ae8bf974d9bbdb778d14a6189f16d6
#
_entry.id   53ae8bf974d9bbdb778d14a6189f16d6
#
_cell.length_a   1.000
_cell.length_b   1.000
_cell.length_c   1.000
_cell.angle_alpha   90.00
_cell.angle_beta   90.00
_cell.angle_gamma   90.00
#
_symmetry.space_group_name_H-M   'P 1'
#
loop_
_entity.id
_entity.type
_entity.pdbx_description
1 polymer ?
#
loop_
_entity_poly.entity_id
_entity_poly.type
_entity_poly.pdbx_seq_one_letter_code
_entity_poly.pdbx_strand_id
1 'polypeptide(L)'
;MVKEVKEVEEVKEEVDFDDERDKAEGIDYKIENVVATVVVEITEKIDLNIIARKHADVEYNPERFPGLVMRILKPKATILIFSTGKMVVTGMRRASEADRVVEKVLKNIRKAGIKVSNPEITIQNIVASGDLHTNIDLNMAAIVMEFAMYEPEVFPGLIYRMPDPKTVFLIFSTGRIVCTGAKKKEIVREAVKKLNVQVRELGVAKKELGETDYQDITFI
;
A
#
# COMPACT_ATOMS: atom_id res chain seq x y z
N MET A 1 -2.13 24.36 52.82
CA MET A 1 -1.74 23.05 52.24
C MET A 1 -2.81 22.69 51.23
N VAL A 2 -2.59 23.07 49.98
CA VAL A 2 -3.47 22.75 48.86
C VAL A 2 -2.69 21.71 48.03
N LYS A 3 -3.27 20.52 47.91
CA LYS A 3 -2.73 19.42 47.09
C LYS A 3 -3.08 19.69 45.64
N GLU A 4 -2.10 19.97 44.81
CA GLU A 4 -2.19 19.90 43.36
C GLU A 4 -2.46 18.45 42.94
N VAL A 5 -3.62 18.21 42.40
CA VAL A 5 -3.93 17.00 41.66
C VAL A 5 -3.38 17.18 40.26
N LYS A 6 -2.32 16.49 39.92
CA LYS A 6 -1.86 16.33 38.54
C LYS A 6 -2.82 15.41 37.81
N GLU A 7 -3.65 15.98 36.95
CA GLU A 7 -4.34 15.22 35.91
C GLU A 7 -3.31 14.58 34.98
N VAL A 8 -3.26 13.26 35.07
CA VAL A 8 -2.55 12.42 34.08
C VAL A 8 -3.53 12.29 32.92
N GLU A 9 -3.30 13.07 31.84
CA GLU A 9 -3.93 12.78 30.56
C GLU A 9 -3.48 11.40 30.11
N GLU A 10 -4.38 10.42 30.25
CA GLU A 10 -4.30 9.15 29.54
C GLU A 10 -4.38 9.44 28.04
N VAL A 11 -3.24 9.44 27.37
CA VAL A 11 -3.17 9.32 25.92
C VAL A 11 -3.73 7.95 25.59
N LYS A 12 -5.03 7.90 25.28
CA LYS A 12 -5.62 6.75 24.61
C LYS A 12 -4.88 6.57 23.31
N GLU A 13 -4.00 5.57 23.24
CA GLU A 13 -3.52 5.02 21.98
C GLU A 13 -4.80 4.55 21.25
N GLU A 14 -5.25 5.33 20.28
CA GLU A 14 -6.18 4.86 19.27
C GLU A 14 -5.50 3.69 18.58
N VAL A 15 -5.90 2.49 18.94
CA VAL A 15 -5.57 1.25 18.25
C VAL A 15 -6.30 1.33 16.92
N ASP A 16 -5.59 1.85 15.93
CA ASP A 16 -6.07 2.03 14.57
C ASP A 16 -6.13 0.64 13.92
N PHE A 17 -7.32 0.06 13.92
CA PHE A 17 -7.62 -1.25 13.33
C PHE A 17 -7.61 -1.18 11.80
N ASP A 18 -6.45 -0.91 11.20
CA ASP A 18 -6.26 -1.03 9.75
C ASP A 18 -6.05 -2.48 9.27
N ASP A 19 -6.12 -3.46 10.18
CA ASP A 19 -6.31 -4.88 9.88
C ASP A 19 -7.82 -5.25 9.84
N GLU A 20 -8.65 -4.36 9.33
CA GLU A 20 -10.03 -4.70 9.05
C GLU A 20 -10.09 -5.73 7.92
N ARG A 21 -10.08 -6.98 8.30
CA ARG A 21 -10.64 -8.05 7.48
C ARG A 21 -12.10 -7.72 7.30
N ASP A 22 -12.50 -7.25 6.13
CA ASP A 22 -13.89 -7.00 5.81
C ASP A 22 -14.59 -8.36 5.60
N LYS A 23 -14.90 -9.02 6.73
CA LYS A 23 -15.54 -10.34 6.77
C LYS A 23 -16.94 -10.35 6.17
N ALA A 24 -17.53 -9.17 5.94
CA ALA A 24 -18.93 -9.05 5.51
C ALA A 24 -19.20 -9.64 4.11
N GLU A 25 -18.17 -9.90 3.29
CA GLU A 25 -18.33 -10.41 1.93
C GLU A 25 -17.37 -11.54 1.59
N GLY A 26 -16.77 -12.20 2.59
CA GLY A 26 -15.86 -13.33 2.35
C GLY A 26 -14.54 -12.96 1.68
N ILE A 27 -14.10 -11.71 1.87
CA ILE A 27 -12.83 -11.21 1.31
C ILE A 27 -11.98 -10.69 2.46
N ASP A 28 -10.75 -11.15 2.51
CA ASP A 28 -9.73 -10.58 3.40
C ASP A 28 -8.76 -9.73 2.58
N TYR A 29 -8.54 -8.49 2.97
CA TYR A 29 -7.47 -7.69 2.39
C TYR A 29 -6.82 -6.80 3.44
N LYS A 30 -5.56 -6.44 3.20
CA LYS A 30 -4.80 -5.51 4.02
C LYS A 30 -3.94 -4.59 3.17
N ILE A 31 -3.71 -3.37 3.66
CA ILE A 31 -2.80 -2.43 3.02
C ILE A 31 -1.37 -2.84 3.37
N GLU A 32 -0.56 -3.07 2.34
CA GLU A 32 0.84 -3.48 2.49
C GLU A 32 1.79 -2.30 2.33
N ASN A 33 1.43 -1.32 1.50
CA ASN A 33 2.28 -0.15 1.25
C ASN A 33 1.46 1.07 0.83
N VAL A 34 1.84 2.22 1.36
CA VAL A 34 1.36 3.54 0.94
C VAL A 34 2.54 4.36 0.46
N VAL A 35 2.42 4.93 -0.73
CA VAL A 35 3.41 5.81 -1.33
C VAL A 35 2.85 7.24 -1.41
N ALA A 36 3.62 8.18 -0.89
CA ALA A 36 3.28 9.61 -0.96
C ALA A 36 4.43 10.41 -1.59
N THR A 37 4.09 11.48 -2.27
CA THR A 37 5.03 12.54 -2.62
C THR A 37 4.84 13.71 -1.68
N VAL A 38 5.95 14.37 -1.35
CA VAL A 38 5.98 15.57 -0.52
C VAL A 38 6.74 16.64 -1.27
N VAL A 39 6.22 17.84 -1.29
CA VAL A 39 6.90 19.02 -1.80
C VAL A 39 7.00 20.01 -0.65
N VAL A 40 8.20 20.53 -0.39
CA VAL A 40 8.43 21.56 0.62
C VAL A 40 8.88 22.85 -0.05
N GLU A 41 8.53 23.98 0.56
CA GLU A 41 9.06 25.26 0.17
C GLU A 41 10.52 25.39 0.64
N ILE A 42 11.38 25.79 -0.29
CA ILE A 42 12.80 26.01 -0.07
C ILE A 42 13.21 27.35 -0.71
N THR A 43 14.14 28.08 -0.09
CA THR A 43 14.71 29.31 -0.65
C THR A 43 15.84 29.03 -1.63
N GLU A 44 16.55 27.91 -1.43
CA GLU A 44 17.66 27.43 -2.25
C GLU A 44 17.69 25.91 -2.28
N LYS A 45 18.40 25.31 -3.24
CA LYS A 45 18.52 23.87 -3.33
C LYS A 45 19.13 23.30 -2.04
N ILE A 46 18.55 22.18 -1.58
CA ILE A 46 19.03 21.46 -0.40
C ILE A 46 20.38 20.82 -0.71
N ASP A 47 21.41 21.14 0.05
CA ASP A 47 22.66 20.38 0.03
C ASP A 47 22.49 19.08 0.83
N LEU A 48 22.31 17.99 0.10
CA LEU A 48 22.12 16.66 0.68
C LEU A 48 23.34 16.15 1.46
N ASN A 49 24.57 16.64 1.14
CA ASN A 49 25.78 16.29 1.87
C ASN A 49 25.73 16.79 3.32
N ILE A 50 25.10 17.94 3.57
CA ILE A 50 24.94 18.48 4.93
C ILE A 50 24.08 17.52 5.77
N ILE A 51 23.00 17.00 5.19
CA ILE A 51 22.14 16.02 5.86
C ILE A 51 22.91 14.73 6.10
N ALA A 52 23.61 14.23 5.09
CA ALA A 52 24.37 12.97 5.16
C ALA A 52 25.47 12.99 6.24
N ARG A 53 26.15 14.13 6.42
CA ARG A 53 27.18 14.28 7.46
C ARG A 53 26.63 14.35 8.88
N LYS A 54 25.37 14.78 9.06
CA LYS A 54 24.76 14.97 10.38
C LYS A 54 23.91 13.79 10.86
N HIS A 55 23.57 12.87 9.98
CA HIS A 55 22.72 11.72 10.27
C HIS A 55 23.39 10.44 9.81
N ALA A 56 23.72 9.56 10.76
CA ALA A 56 24.37 8.27 10.47
C ALA A 56 23.43 7.25 9.75
N ASP A 57 22.11 7.40 9.94
CA ASP A 57 21.11 6.46 9.44
C ASP A 57 20.61 6.83 8.01
N VAL A 58 21.42 7.56 7.23
CA VAL A 58 21.09 7.93 5.87
C VAL A 58 22.10 7.37 4.87
N GLU A 59 21.63 7.09 3.67
CA GLU A 59 22.46 6.66 2.54
C GLU A 59 22.44 7.75 1.46
N TYR A 60 23.59 8.25 1.07
CA TYR A 60 23.72 9.21 -0.02
C TYR A 60 24.94 8.90 -0.87
N ASN A 61 24.69 8.51 -2.11
CA ASN A 61 25.72 8.29 -3.13
C ASN A 61 25.23 8.90 -4.46
N PRO A 62 25.57 10.16 -4.73
CA PRO A 62 25.08 10.90 -5.91
C PRO A 62 25.50 10.31 -7.25
N GLU A 63 26.57 9.50 -7.29
CA GLU A 63 27.01 8.82 -8.53
C GLU A 63 26.06 7.68 -8.92
N ARG A 64 25.39 7.05 -7.95
CA ARG A 64 24.45 5.95 -8.18
C ARG A 64 23.00 6.41 -8.21
N PHE A 65 22.63 7.39 -7.34
CA PHE A 65 21.28 7.85 -7.21
C PHE A 65 21.26 9.30 -6.68
N PRO A 66 20.53 10.22 -7.35
CA PRO A 66 20.57 11.65 -7.02
C PRO A 66 19.84 12.03 -5.72
N GLY A 67 19.12 11.12 -5.11
CA GLY A 67 18.37 11.34 -3.87
C GLY A 67 19.09 10.75 -2.65
N LEU A 68 18.91 11.38 -1.51
CA LEU A 68 19.32 10.85 -0.21
C LEU A 68 18.21 9.94 0.33
N VAL A 69 18.59 8.75 0.79
CA VAL A 69 17.69 7.77 1.40
C VAL A 69 17.74 7.89 2.92
N MET A 70 16.61 8.20 3.55
CA MET A 70 16.45 8.26 5.00
C MET A 70 15.43 7.21 5.45
N ARG A 71 15.74 6.46 6.51
CA ARG A 71 14.83 5.46 7.10
C ARG A 71 14.30 5.94 8.44
N ILE A 72 12.99 5.86 8.62
CA ILE A 72 12.30 6.12 9.89
C ILE A 72 11.79 4.79 10.44
N LEU A 73 12.05 4.55 11.73
CA LEU A 73 11.69 3.27 12.36
C LEU A 73 10.26 3.25 12.92
N LYS A 74 9.77 4.40 13.42
CA LYS A 74 8.43 4.53 14.01
C LYS A 74 7.81 5.89 13.66
N PRO A 75 6.76 5.93 12.82
CA PRO A 75 6.25 4.85 11.97
C PRO A 75 7.33 4.37 11.00
N LYS A 76 7.25 3.10 10.56
CA LYS A 76 8.23 2.55 9.62
C LYS A 76 8.02 3.15 8.24
N ALA A 77 9.05 3.86 7.73
CA ALA A 77 9.01 4.45 6.39
C ALA A 77 10.41 4.64 5.83
N THR A 78 10.51 4.67 4.52
CA THR A 78 11.72 5.07 3.77
C THR A 78 11.40 6.32 2.97
N ILE A 79 12.28 7.30 3.06
CA ILE A 79 12.10 8.59 2.40
C ILE A 79 13.26 8.85 1.46
N LEU A 80 12.93 9.15 0.21
CA LEU A 80 13.88 9.64 -0.79
C LEU A 80 13.79 11.17 -0.81
N ILE A 81 14.88 11.85 -0.50
CA ILE A 81 14.94 13.31 -0.41
C ILE A 81 15.78 13.82 -1.57
N PHE A 82 15.23 14.75 -2.35
CA PHE A 82 15.92 15.37 -3.49
C PHE A 82 16.30 16.83 -3.17
N SER A 83 17.37 17.32 -3.79
CA SER A 83 17.86 18.69 -3.63
C SER A 83 16.83 19.76 -3.98
N THR A 84 15.83 19.43 -4.77
CA THR A 84 14.72 20.30 -5.18
C THR A 84 13.64 20.50 -4.11
N GLY A 85 13.76 19.91 -2.93
CA GLY A 85 12.71 19.91 -1.90
C GLY A 85 11.59 18.89 -2.14
N LYS A 86 11.64 18.13 -3.22
CA LYS A 86 10.73 17.00 -3.45
C LYS A 86 11.19 15.79 -2.66
N MET A 87 10.21 15.04 -2.13
CA MET A 87 10.46 13.79 -1.41
C MET A 87 9.46 12.72 -1.85
N VAL A 88 9.89 11.46 -1.76
CA VAL A 88 9.01 10.29 -1.92
C VAL A 88 9.05 9.51 -0.63
N VAL A 89 7.90 9.25 -0.05
CA VAL A 89 7.71 8.47 1.18
C VAL A 89 7.09 7.13 0.81
N THR A 90 7.67 6.03 1.27
CA THR A 90 7.19 4.67 1.03
C THR A 90 7.39 3.80 2.27
N GLY A 91 6.77 2.62 2.31
CA GLY A 91 6.89 1.68 3.42
C GLY A 91 5.90 1.93 4.56
N MET A 92 5.05 2.95 4.46
CA MET A 92 3.93 3.14 5.37
C MET A 92 2.84 2.10 5.09
N ARG A 93 2.10 1.72 6.12
CA ARG A 93 0.91 0.87 5.97
C ARG A 93 -0.40 1.66 6.08
N ARG A 94 -0.34 2.92 6.51
CA ARG A 94 -1.49 3.81 6.70
C ARG A 94 -1.23 5.16 6.07
N ALA A 95 -2.22 5.68 5.36
CA ALA A 95 -2.13 7.03 4.82
C ALA A 95 -2.07 8.09 5.94
N SER A 96 -2.73 7.83 7.07
CA SER A 96 -2.71 8.70 8.28
C SER A 96 -1.33 8.84 8.93
N GLU A 97 -0.37 7.96 8.62
CA GLU A 97 1.01 8.07 9.12
C GLU A 97 1.84 9.11 8.38
N ALA A 98 1.39 9.57 7.20
CA ALA A 98 2.18 10.43 6.31
C ALA A 98 2.62 11.72 6.99
N ASP A 99 1.70 12.42 7.67
CA ASP A 99 2.00 13.67 8.38
C ASP A 99 3.07 13.48 9.47
N ARG A 100 2.95 12.42 10.26
CA ARG A 100 3.91 12.10 11.34
C ARG A 100 5.30 11.73 10.79
N VAL A 101 5.35 10.98 9.68
CA VAL A 101 6.61 10.63 9.01
C VAL A 101 7.27 11.90 8.45
N VAL A 102 6.51 12.70 7.72
CA VAL A 102 7.00 13.95 7.11
C VAL A 102 7.52 14.90 8.17
N GLU A 103 6.78 15.12 9.26
CA GLU A 103 7.23 16.01 10.34
C GLU A 103 8.54 15.54 10.97
N LYS A 104 8.75 14.24 11.17
CA LYS A 104 10.04 13.71 11.64
C LYS A 104 11.18 13.98 10.66
N VAL A 105 10.92 13.80 9.37
CA VAL A 105 11.91 14.08 8.32
C VAL A 105 12.27 15.56 8.30
N LEU A 106 11.27 16.45 8.31
CA LEU A 106 11.48 17.91 8.31
C LEU A 106 12.25 18.35 9.56
N LYS A 107 11.95 17.76 10.72
CA LYS A 107 12.71 18.01 11.95
C LYS A 107 14.20 17.64 11.78
N ASN A 108 14.50 16.54 11.13
CA ASN A 108 15.88 16.13 10.85
C ASN A 108 16.57 17.08 9.87
N ILE A 109 15.89 17.51 8.82
CA ILE A 109 16.39 18.46 7.83
C ILE A 109 16.67 19.83 8.52
N ARG A 110 15.74 20.33 9.34
CA ARG A 110 15.90 21.56 10.11
C ARG A 110 17.06 21.50 11.10
N LYS A 111 17.27 20.35 11.77
CA LYS A 111 18.44 20.11 12.64
C LYS A 111 19.76 20.15 11.87
N ALA A 112 19.75 19.82 10.58
CA ALA A 112 20.91 20.00 9.71
C ALA A 112 21.18 21.47 9.33
N GLY A 113 20.32 22.41 9.76
CA GLY A 113 20.46 23.83 9.50
C GLY A 113 19.78 24.30 8.21
N ILE A 114 19.01 23.41 7.56
CA ILE A 114 18.32 23.70 6.29
C ILE A 114 16.92 24.20 6.60
N LYS A 115 16.56 25.34 6.01
CA LYS A 115 15.22 25.94 6.15
C LYS A 115 14.27 25.26 5.17
N VAL A 116 13.23 24.62 5.69
CA VAL A 116 12.14 23.97 4.94
C VAL A 116 10.83 24.25 5.63
N SER A 117 9.78 24.53 4.87
CA SER A 117 8.45 24.87 5.38
C SER A 117 7.34 24.32 4.46
N ASN A 118 6.12 24.42 4.94
CA ASN A 118 4.88 24.17 4.19
C ASN A 118 4.90 22.86 3.38
N PRO A 119 4.96 21.67 4.03
CA PRO A 119 4.91 20.42 3.31
C PRO A 119 3.53 20.20 2.66
N GLU A 120 3.51 19.96 1.36
CA GLU A 120 2.35 19.48 0.64
C GLU A 120 2.50 17.99 0.43
N ILE A 121 1.60 17.20 1.02
CA ILE A 121 1.64 15.73 1.00
C ILE A 121 0.54 15.21 0.09
N THR A 122 0.89 14.39 -0.88
CA THR A 122 -0.06 13.77 -1.82
C THR A 122 0.14 12.27 -1.86
N ILE A 123 -0.89 11.50 -1.51
CA ILE A 123 -0.87 10.03 -1.68
C ILE A 123 -0.92 9.71 -3.17
N GLN A 124 0.08 8.97 -3.63
CA GLN A 124 0.22 8.60 -5.05
C GLN A 124 -0.25 7.19 -5.34
N ASN A 125 -0.03 6.27 -4.40
CA ASN A 125 -0.39 4.87 -4.59
C ASN A 125 -0.59 4.16 -3.26
N ILE A 126 -1.55 3.23 -3.26
CA ILE A 126 -1.79 2.27 -2.18
C ILE A 126 -1.70 0.88 -2.80
N VAL A 127 -0.93 0.00 -2.16
CA VAL A 127 -0.83 -1.41 -2.52
C VAL A 127 -1.49 -2.22 -1.41
N ALA A 128 -2.40 -3.09 -1.78
CA ALA A 128 -3.05 -4.02 -0.88
C ALA A 128 -2.87 -5.46 -1.37
N SER A 129 -2.74 -6.40 -0.44
CA SER A 129 -2.86 -7.84 -0.69
C SER A 129 -4.18 -8.34 -0.15
N GLY A 130 -4.74 -9.38 -0.77
CA GLY A 130 -6.00 -9.98 -0.32
C GLY A 130 -6.14 -11.44 -0.72
N ASP A 131 -7.21 -12.05 -0.24
CA ASP A 131 -7.59 -13.43 -0.56
C ASP A 131 -9.10 -13.47 -0.84
N LEU A 132 -9.48 -14.02 -1.99
CA LEU A 132 -10.87 -14.22 -2.41
C LEU A 132 -11.46 -15.53 -1.87
N HIS A 133 -10.65 -16.31 -1.13
CA HIS A 133 -11.01 -17.63 -0.55
C HIS A 133 -11.63 -18.60 -1.56
N THR A 134 -11.11 -18.58 -2.78
CA THR A 134 -11.52 -19.49 -3.85
C THR A 134 -10.39 -19.66 -4.85
N ASN A 135 -10.25 -20.85 -5.43
CA ASN A 135 -9.32 -21.05 -6.53
C ASN A 135 -9.87 -20.40 -7.81
N ILE A 136 -9.00 -19.79 -8.60
CA ILE A 136 -9.35 -19.10 -9.85
C ILE A 136 -8.77 -19.85 -11.04
N ASP A 137 -9.60 -20.08 -12.06
CA ASP A 137 -9.13 -20.55 -13.36
C ASP A 137 -8.59 -19.38 -14.17
N LEU A 138 -7.26 -19.20 -14.15
CA LEU A 138 -6.61 -18.06 -14.80
C LEU A 138 -6.70 -18.12 -16.33
N ASN A 139 -6.76 -19.32 -16.92
CA ASN A 139 -6.94 -19.48 -18.38
C ASN A 139 -8.33 -19.01 -18.80
N MET A 140 -9.36 -19.45 -18.09
CA MET A 140 -10.73 -19.02 -18.36
C MET A 140 -10.89 -17.51 -18.06
N ALA A 141 -10.33 -17.03 -16.96
CA ALA A 141 -10.36 -15.61 -16.60
C ALA A 141 -9.74 -14.73 -17.70
N ALA A 142 -8.63 -15.16 -18.30
CA ALA A 142 -7.99 -14.42 -19.40
C ALA A 142 -8.87 -14.35 -20.66
N ILE A 143 -9.78 -15.29 -20.85
CA ILE A 143 -10.70 -15.31 -22.01
C ILE A 143 -11.92 -14.43 -21.76
N VAL A 144 -12.50 -14.48 -20.55
CA VAL A 144 -13.80 -13.85 -20.27
C VAL A 144 -13.71 -12.47 -19.63
N MET A 145 -12.56 -12.11 -19.03
CA MET A 145 -12.34 -10.80 -18.41
C MET A 145 -11.71 -9.84 -19.42
N GLU A 146 -12.42 -8.77 -19.76
CA GLU A 146 -11.83 -7.68 -20.55
C GLU A 146 -10.63 -7.06 -19.80
N PHE A 147 -9.63 -6.61 -20.56
CA PHE A 147 -8.40 -6.00 -20.03
C PHE A 147 -7.56 -6.92 -19.12
N ALA A 148 -7.76 -8.23 -19.18
CA ALA A 148 -6.94 -9.22 -18.54
C ALA A 148 -5.82 -9.71 -19.48
N MET A 149 -4.65 -9.99 -18.90
CA MET A 149 -3.48 -10.55 -19.58
C MET A 149 -2.90 -11.66 -18.71
N TYR A 150 -2.68 -12.84 -19.30
CA TYR A 150 -2.10 -13.98 -18.61
C TYR A 150 -1.06 -14.67 -19.50
N GLU A 151 0.19 -14.59 -19.08
CA GLU A 151 1.35 -15.19 -19.75
C GLU A 151 2.14 -16.03 -18.73
N PRO A 152 1.71 -17.28 -18.46
CA PRO A 152 2.26 -18.11 -17.38
C PRO A 152 3.77 -18.38 -17.49
N GLU A 153 4.33 -18.38 -18.69
CA GLU A 153 5.77 -18.54 -18.95
C GLU A 153 6.59 -17.33 -18.48
N VAL A 154 5.97 -16.14 -18.37
CA VAL A 154 6.60 -14.90 -17.97
C VAL A 154 6.30 -14.58 -16.51
N PHE A 155 5.03 -14.72 -16.12
CA PHE A 155 4.56 -14.38 -14.78
C PHE A 155 3.38 -15.28 -14.37
N PRO A 156 3.41 -15.89 -13.16
CA PRO A 156 2.42 -16.89 -12.74
C PRO A 156 1.06 -16.31 -12.37
N GLY A 157 0.88 -15.00 -12.39
CA GLY A 157 -0.36 -14.32 -12.08
C GLY A 157 -1.00 -13.68 -13.31
N LEU A 158 -2.32 -13.58 -13.31
CA LEU A 158 -3.08 -12.82 -14.30
C LEU A 158 -3.05 -11.33 -13.92
N ILE A 159 -2.72 -10.46 -14.87
CA ILE A 159 -2.77 -9.01 -14.70
C ILE A 159 -4.12 -8.52 -15.22
N TYR A 160 -4.94 -7.98 -14.34
CA TYR A 160 -6.25 -7.40 -14.68
C TYR A 160 -6.25 -5.90 -14.46
N ARG A 161 -6.55 -5.13 -15.49
CA ARG A 161 -6.66 -3.66 -15.43
C ARG A 161 -8.13 -3.27 -15.30
N MET A 162 -8.59 -3.12 -14.06
CA MET A 162 -9.96 -2.71 -13.79
C MET A 162 -10.18 -1.26 -14.26
N PRO A 163 -11.17 -1.00 -15.12
CA PRO A 163 -11.42 0.36 -15.63
C PRO A 163 -12.08 1.26 -14.58
N ASP A 164 -12.94 0.70 -13.74
CA ASP A 164 -13.69 1.42 -12.71
C ASP A 164 -13.94 0.55 -11.46
N PRO A 165 -13.43 0.96 -10.30
CA PRO A 165 -12.45 2.03 -10.10
C PRO A 165 -11.10 1.70 -10.76
N LYS A 166 -10.43 2.72 -11.29
CA LYS A 166 -9.17 2.56 -12.03
C LYS A 166 -8.07 1.99 -11.14
N THR A 167 -7.87 0.66 -11.21
CA THR A 167 -6.90 -0.10 -10.42
C THR A 167 -6.31 -1.23 -11.25
N VAL A 168 -5.24 -1.83 -10.77
CA VAL A 168 -4.61 -3.00 -11.38
C VAL A 168 -4.56 -4.11 -10.35
N PHE A 169 -4.99 -5.29 -10.75
CA PHE A 169 -4.89 -6.51 -9.95
C PHE A 169 -3.87 -7.47 -10.53
N LEU A 170 -3.12 -8.10 -9.64
CA LEU A 170 -2.46 -9.37 -9.89
C LEU A 170 -3.32 -10.43 -9.23
N ILE A 171 -3.80 -11.40 -10.01
CA ILE A 171 -4.68 -12.48 -9.55
C ILE A 171 -3.94 -13.79 -9.71
N PHE A 172 -3.89 -14.57 -8.63
CA PHE A 172 -3.23 -15.87 -8.61
C PHE A 172 -4.27 -17.01 -8.58
N SER A 173 -3.89 -18.16 -9.09
CA SER A 173 -4.76 -19.35 -9.15
C SER A 173 -5.29 -19.79 -7.78
N THR A 174 -4.59 -19.45 -6.71
CA THR A 174 -4.99 -19.71 -5.32
C THR A 174 -6.06 -18.77 -4.78
N GLY A 175 -6.51 -17.77 -5.55
CA GLY A 175 -7.41 -16.71 -5.08
C GLY A 175 -6.72 -15.55 -4.40
N ARG A 176 -5.42 -15.61 -4.19
CA ARG A 176 -4.66 -14.46 -3.69
C ARG A 176 -4.59 -13.37 -4.73
N ILE A 177 -4.67 -12.11 -4.24
CA ILE A 177 -4.68 -10.93 -5.10
C ILE A 177 -3.72 -9.86 -4.56
N VAL A 178 -3.22 -9.04 -5.47
CA VAL A 178 -2.56 -7.77 -5.14
C VAL A 178 -3.28 -6.67 -5.90
N CYS A 179 -3.74 -5.64 -5.20
CA CYS A 179 -4.39 -4.46 -5.76
C CYS A 179 -3.43 -3.27 -5.70
N THR A 180 -3.32 -2.49 -6.78
CA THR A 180 -2.50 -1.28 -6.84
C THR A 180 -3.16 -0.22 -7.73
N GLY A 181 -2.66 1.03 -7.69
CA GLY A 181 -3.18 2.15 -8.50
C GLY A 181 -4.20 3.02 -7.77
N ALA A 182 -4.69 2.61 -6.61
CA ALA A 182 -5.57 3.43 -5.80
C ALA A 182 -4.80 4.52 -5.03
N LYS A 183 -5.47 5.65 -4.77
CA LYS A 183 -4.95 6.74 -3.95
C LYS A 183 -5.69 6.90 -2.61
N LYS A 184 -6.78 6.16 -2.41
CA LYS A 184 -7.61 6.17 -1.21
C LYS A 184 -7.95 4.73 -0.81
N LYS A 185 -8.09 4.48 0.50
CA LYS A 185 -8.46 3.16 1.04
C LYS A 185 -9.83 2.71 0.54
N GLU A 186 -10.77 3.63 0.43
CA GLU A 186 -12.14 3.37 -0.05
C GLU A 186 -12.13 2.84 -1.49
N ILE A 187 -11.23 3.35 -2.35
CA ILE A 187 -11.07 2.87 -3.73
C ILE A 187 -10.54 1.44 -3.74
N VAL A 188 -9.59 1.10 -2.85
CA VAL A 188 -9.11 -0.29 -2.70
C VAL A 188 -10.25 -1.21 -2.31
N ARG A 189 -11.04 -0.83 -1.29
CA ARG A 189 -12.18 -1.60 -0.82
C ARG A 189 -13.21 -1.84 -1.92
N GLU A 190 -13.60 -0.80 -2.63
CA GLU A 190 -14.54 -0.88 -3.76
C GLU A 190 -14.01 -1.80 -4.87
N ALA A 191 -12.75 -1.62 -5.26
CA ALA A 191 -12.12 -2.44 -6.29
C ALA A 191 -12.08 -3.93 -5.93
N VAL A 192 -11.70 -4.26 -4.69
CA VAL A 192 -11.62 -5.64 -4.21
C VAL A 192 -13.01 -6.28 -4.17
N LYS A 193 -14.04 -5.56 -3.70
CA LYS A 193 -15.43 -6.02 -3.72
C LYS A 193 -15.92 -6.31 -5.13
N LYS A 194 -15.70 -5.37 -6.04
CA LYS A 194 -16.10 -5.50 -7.45
C LYS A 194 -15.42 -6.68 -8.12
N LEU A 195 -14.12 -6.89 -7.86
CA LEU A 195 -13.39 -8.06 -8.36
C LEU A 195 -14.00 -9.37 -7.86
N ASN A 196 -14.32 -9.46 -6.56
CA ASN A 196 -14.91 -10.67 -5.98
C ASN A 196 -16.25 -11.03 -6.63
N VAL A 197 -17.11 -10.04 -6.83
CA VAL A 197 -18.38 -10.23 -7.55
C VAL A 197 -18.11 -10.71 -8.97
N GLN A 198 -17.24 -10.03 -9.70
CA GLN A 198 -16.94 -10.30 -11.10
C GLN A 198 -16.40 -11.72 -11.34
N VAL A 199 -15.46 -12.21 -10.50
CA VAL A 199 -14.90 -13.55 -10.66
C VAL A 199 -15.93 -14.65 -10.42
N ARG A 200 -16.94 -14.39 -9.57
CA ARG A 200 -18.04 -15.32 -9.30
C ARG A 200 -19.08 -15.30 -10.41
N GLU A 201 -19.49 -14.13 -10.88
CA GLU A 201 -20.47 -13.96 -11.97
C GLU A 201 -19.95 -14.52 -13.29
N LEU A 202 -18.66 -14.33 -13.60
CA LEU A 202 -18.02 -14.88 -14.79
C LEU A 202 -17.71 -16.39 -14.70
N GLY A 203 -17.98 -17.01 -13.55
CA GLY A 203 -17.78 -18.46 -13.34
C GLY A 203 -16.32 -18.90 -13.36
N VAL A 204 -15.36 -18.00 -13.15
CA VAL A 204 -13.93 -18.30 -13.11
C VAL A 204 -13.45 -18.76 -11.73
N ALA A 205 -14.26 -18.53 -10.69
CA ALA A 205 -14.06 -19.10 -9.37
C ALA A 205 -14.38 -20.60 -9.45
N LYS A 206 -13.40 -21.45 -9.12
CA LYS A 206 -13.60 -22.89 -9.06
C LYS A 206 -14.50 -23.22 -7.88
N LYS A 207 -15.62 -23.90 -8.13
CA LYS A 207 -16.40 -24.52 -7.05
C LYS A 207 -15.48 -25.54 -6.34
N GLU A 208 -15.43 -25.50 -5.02
CA GLU A 208 -14.94 -26.66 -4.28
C GLU A 208 -15.83 -27.83 -4.68
N LEU A 209 -15.21 -28.89 -5.22
CA LEU A 209 -15.91 -30.16 -5.41
C LEU A 209 -16.27 -30.64 -4.01
N GLY A 210 -17.51 -30.38 -3.59
CA GLY A 210 -18.07 -31.00 -2.40
C GLY A 210 -18.06 -32.52 -2.61
N GLU A 211 -17.83 -33.26 -1.54
CA GLU A 211 -17.75 -34.74 -1.49
C GLU A 211 -19.02 -35.49 -1.99
N THR A 212 -19.91 -34.87 -2.75
CA THR A 212 -21.24 -35.40 -3.09
C THR A 212 -21.47 -35.84 -4.54
N ASP A 213 -20.47 -35.71 -5.43
CA ASP A 213 -20.68 -36.09 -6.85
C ASP A 213 -20.25 -37.54 -7.20
N TYR A 214 -20.02 -38.40 -6.21
CA TYR A 214 -19.70 -39.84 -6.47
C TYR A 214 -20.89 -40.80 -6.41
N GLN A 215 -22.14 -40.30 -6.27
CA GLN A 215 -23.30 -41.19 -6.08
C GLN A 215 -24.12 -41.50 -7.34
N ASP A 216 -23.79 -40.98 -8.52
CA ASP A 216 -24.60 -41.20 -9.72
C ASP A 216 -23.86 -41.92 -10.89
N ILE A 217 -22.86 -42.73 -10.58
CA ILE A 217 -22.38 -43.70 -11.60
C ILE A 217 -22.99 -45.04 -11.29
N THR A 218 -24.22 -45.21 -11.70
CA THR A 218 -24.84 -46.55 -11.80
C THR A 218 -24.35 -47.15 -13.10
N PHE A 219 -23.48 -48.15 -13.00
CA PHE A 219 -23.14 -49.01 -14.14
C PHE A 219 -24.39 -49.86 -14.49
N ILE A 220 -24.91 -49.69 -15.71
CA ILE A 220 -25.85 -50.62 -16.35
C ILE A 220 -25.04 -51.63 -17.14
#